data_c09fbbe0a2bc048aa60351f5448b782c
#
_entry.id   c09fbbe0a2bc048aa60351f5448b782c
#
_cell.length_a   1.000
_cell.length_b   1.000
_cell.length_c   1.000
_cell.angle_alpha   90.00
_cell.angle_beta   90.00
_cell.angle_gamma   90.00
#
_symmetry.space_group_name_H-M   'P 1'
#
loop_
_entity.id
_entity.type
_entity.pdbx_description
1 polymer ?
#
loop_
_entity_poly.entity_id
_entity_poly.type
_entity_poly.pdbx_seq_one_letter_code
_entity_poly.pdbx_strand_id
1 'polypeptide(L)'
;MNKIKKKIIRYQNRQLHKFGGSSLSDVKCYKRVANIIEKCSKPGDLIVVSAAGITTNQLINWLKFSKINHNLASKFQESIRSYQENLIIKLLSKKKANLLKLFFLSDFTHLIKLLNKPIDNCVYSEIVGHGEIWSARLMSAILEEFGISSQWLDARLFLRAEYSSHPKIDEIASRQLLEKYLQKYYNKRLVITGFIAKNKKGQTVLLGRNGSDYSATQIGALTGVNKITIWSDVVGIYSADPHKVKDAYLLPLLSFDEAKELARLAAQVLHSRTLQPISSTNIDLQFRCSYDPDKGSTKIARTVESNKDIKIITSNDNVCLIEIILFKHQNFLKVYKKINLFLKKNQIFPLAERVNLKNKLIQLCYTKEVAHGIMYELSKIAIIKKNISLRDCFSLVAIVGTGICKNSLYKNCFYQHLRNQPVEFFWHSKKDISLVAVLSTNKTLYLVRELHKSLFLLKKYFKLTLLNKSKINFFYLIRTKYFLYI
;
A
#
# COMPACT_ATOMS: atom_id res chain seq x y z
N MET A 1 -31.53 -16.76 17.18
CA MET A 1 -31.17 -15.32 17.01
C MET A 1 -30.34 -14.73 18.15
N ASN A 2 -30.64 -14.98 19.43
CA ASN A 2 -29.90 -14.35 20.56
C ASN A 2 -28.43 -14.77 20.73
N LYS A 3 -28.05 -16.02 20.43
CA LYS A 3 -26.63 -16.47 20.48
C LYS A 3 -25.74 -15.82 19.40
N ILE A 4 -26.27 -15.60 18.20
CA ILE A 4 -25.56 -14.97 17.10
C ILE A 4 -25.36 -13.46 17.38
N LYS A 5 -26.39 -12.75 17.88
CA LYS A 5 -26.27 -11.34 18.28
C LYS A 5 -25.27 -11.14 19.43
N LYS A 6 -25.26 -12.00 20.47
CA LYS A 6 -24.26 -11.98 21.55
C LYS A 6 -22.84 -12.27 21.02
N LYS A 7 -22.67 -13.10 19.98
CA LYS A 7 -21.40 -13.45 19.36
C LYS A 7 -20.81 -12.27 18.57
N ILE A 8 -21.66 -11.51 17.85
CA ILE A 8 -21.26 -10.31 17.10
C ILE A 8 -20.83 -9.18 18.06
N ILE A 9 -21.53 -8.98 19.18
CA ILE A 9 -21.23 -7.93 20.17
C ILE A 9 -19.86 -8.15 20.85
N ARG A 10 -19.40 -9.40 21.02
CA ARG A 10 -18.09 -9.71 21.64
C ARG A 10 -16.87 -9.25 20.82
N TYR A 11 -17.01 -8.98 19.53
CA TYR A 11 -15.88 -8.59 18.64
C TYR A 11 -15.89 -7.12 18.25
N GLN A 12 -16.96 -6.36 18.57
CA GLN A 12 -17.18 -4.98 18.10
C GLN A 12 -16.18 -3.95 18.61
N ASN A 13 -15.32 -4.28 19.60
CA ASN A 13 -14.35 -3.33 20.17
C ASN A 13 -12.88 -3.74 19.98
N ARG A 14 -12.60 -4.65 19.04
CA ARG A 14 -11.23 -5.04 18.72
C ARG A 14 -10.60 -4.04 17.77
N GLN A 15 -9.28 -3.88 17.94
CA GLN A 15 -8.44 -3.15 17.01
C GLN A 15 -7.40 -4.08 16.42
N LEU A 16 -6.84 -3.68 15.28
CA LEU A 16 -5.73 -4.36 14.66
C LEU A 16 -4.57 -3.38 14.47
N HIS A 17 -3.39 -3.76 14.91
CA HIS A 17 -2.16 -3.02 14.71
C HIS A 17 -1.23 -3.80 13.78
N LYS A 18 -0.72 -3.15 12.72
CA LYS A 18 0.27 -3.78 11.83
C LYS A 18 1.60 -3.05 11.94
N PHE A 19 2.68 -3.80 12.10
CA PHE A 19 4.03 -3.27 12.14
C PHE A 19 4.83 -3.74 10.92
N GLY A 20 5.42 -2.77 10.19
CA GLY A 20 6.26 -3.02 9.02
C GLY A 20 7.66 -3.52 9.40
N GLY A 21 8.41 -4.03 8.41
CA GLY A 21 9.76 -4.54 8.63
C GLY A 21 10.74 -3.48 9.15
N SER A 22 10.64 -2.22 8.69
CA SER A 22 11.43 -1.10 9.20
C SER A 22 11.19 -0.87 10.70
N SER A 23 9.95 -1.05 11.17
CA SER A 23 9.59 -0.94 12.59
C SER A 23 10.14 -2.08 13.45
N LEU A 24 10.65 -3.16 12.84
CA LEU A 24 11.12 -4.38 13.47
C LEU A 24 12.59 -4.69 13.08
N SER A 25 13.36 -3.66 12.69
CA SER A 25 14.69 -3.83 12.11
C SER A 25 15.81 -4.20 13.07
N ASP A 26 15.63 -3.92 14.35
CA ASP A 26 16.67 -4.14 15.36
C ASP A 26 16.09 -4.27 16.77
N VAL A 27 16.97 -4.50 17.75
CA VAL A 27 16.62 -4.66 19.17
C VAL A 27 15.86 -3.45 19.72
N LYS A 28 16.28 -2.23 19.36
CA LYS A 28 15.63 -0.99 19.82
C LYS A 28 14.23 -0.88 19.23
N CYS A 29 14.09 -1.23 17.94
CA CYS A 29 12.83 -1.23 17.22
C CYS A 29 11.83 -2.21 17.84
N TYR A 30 12.24 -3.44 18.13
CA TYR A 30 11.38 -4.44 18.78
C TYR A 30 10.90 -3.99 20.17
N LYS A 31 11.80 -3.44 21.01
CA LYS A 31 11.44 -2.89 22.33
C LYS A 31 10.43 -1.75 22.21
N ARG A 32 10.64 -0.83 21.26
CA ARG A 32 9.72 0.26 20.99
C ARG A 32 8.35 -0.22 20.54
N VAL A 33 8.29 -1.20 19.63
CA VAL A 33 7.04 -1.81 19.18
C VAL A 33 6.32 -2.52 20.32
N ALA A 34 7.03 -3.24 21.20
CA ALA A 34 6.43 -3.85 22.39
C ALA A 34 5.78 -2.78 23.30
N ASN A 35 6.46 -1.66 23.56
CA ASN A 35 5.90 -0.55 24.32
C ASN A 35 4.67 0.10 23.63
N ILE A 36 4.68 0.20 22.30
CA ILE A 36 3.50 0.69 21.53
C ILE A 36 2.33 -0.29 21.71
N ILE A 37 2.57 -1.58 21.60
CA ILE A 37 1.54 -2.62 21.76
C ILE A 37 0.97 -2.56 23.19
N GLU A 38 1.81 -2.41 24.20
CA GLU A 38 1.39 -2.27 25.60
C GLU A 38 0.43 -1.09 25.77
N LYS A 39 0.83 0.09 25.29
CA LYS A 39 0.09 1.35 25.46
C LYS A 39 -1.17 1.44 24.59
N CYS A 40 -1.13 0.90 23.35
CA CYS A 40 -2.16 1.15 22.33
C CYS A 40 -3.10 -0.03 22.11
N SER A 41 -2.85 -1.20 22.70
CA SER A 41 -3.67 -2.39 22.50
C SER A 41 -4.15 -3.00 23.82
N LYS A 42 -5.17 -3.82 23.76
CA LYS A 42 -5.77 -4.52 24.88
C LYS A 42 -5.88 -6.03 24.58
N PRO A 43 -6.10 -6.89 25.58
CA PRO A 43 -6.43 -8.30 25.37
C PRO A 43 -7.54 -8.47 24.34
N GLY A 44 -7.37 -9.39 23.40
CA GLY A 44 -8.27 -9.61 22.28
C GLY A 44 -7.95 -8.82 21.00
N ASP A 45 -7.08 -7.80 21.06
CA ASP A 45 -6.61 -7.09 19.86
C ASP A 45 -5.65 -7.95 19.03
N LEU A 46 -5.54 -7.59 17.74
CA LEU A 46 -4.77 -8.31 16.74
C LEU A 46 -3.52 -7.51 16.36
N ILE A 47 -2.39 -8.18 16.32
CA ILE A 47 -1.10 -7.59 15.97
C ILE A 47 -0.57 -8.33 14.74
N VAL A 48 -0.44 -7.66 13.61
CA VAL A 48 0.15 -8.24 12.39
C VAL A 48 1.59 -7.73 12.25
N VAL A 49 2.54 -8.64 12.09
CA VAL A 49 3.96 -8.29 11.95
C VAL A 49 4.51 -8.74 10.61
N SER A 50 5.38 -7.92 10.04
CA SER A 50 6.21 -8.28 8.89
C SER A 50 7.49 -8.99 9.36
N ALA A 51 8.24 -9.54 8.41
CA ALA A 51 9.61 -9.99 8.67
C ALA A 51 10.48 -8.84 9.25
N ALA A 52 11.43 -9.19 10.07
CA ALA A 52 12.33 -8.24 10.72
C ALA A 52 13.28 -7.57 9.70
N GLY A 53 13.25 -6.25 9.62
CA GLY A 53 14.17 -5.44 8.81
C GLY A 53 14.33 -5.94 7.38
N ILE A 54 15.55 -6.33 7.03
CA ILE A 54 15.93 -6.78 5.67
C ILE A 54 15.79 -8.30 5.44
N THR A 55 15.22 -9.04 6.38
CA THR A 55 15.19 -10.53 6.36
C THR A 55 14.58 -11.07 5.07
N THR A 56 13.46 -10.52 4.60
CA THR A 56 12.82 -10.96 3.34
C THR A 56 13.78 -10.84 2.15
N ASN A 57 14.50 -9.71 2.03
CA ASN A 57 15.47 -9.50 0.96
C ASN A 57 16.67 -10.45 1.08
N GLN A 58 17.12 -10.71 2.30
CA GLN A 58 18.21 -11.68 2.54
C GLN A 58 17.79 -13.10 2.15
N LEU A 59 16.56 -13.52 2.48
CA LEU A 59 16.02 -14.83 2.08
C LEU A 59 15.89 -14.96 0.55
N ILE A 60 15.43 -13.92 -0.13
CA ILE A 60 15.36 -13.86 -1.60
C ILE A 60 16.76 -13.98 -2.21
N ASN A 61 17.72 -13.23 -1.71
CA ASN A 61 19.10 -13.27 -2.20
C ASN A 61 19.76 -14.62 -1.90
N TRP A 62 19.58 -15.19 -0.71
CA TRP A 62 20.06 -16.52 -0.36
C TRP A 62 19.56 -17.56 -1.35
N LEU A 63 18.26 -17.55 -1.64
CA LEU A 63 17.65 -18.45 -2.60
C LEU A 63 18.16 -18.21 -4.03
N LYS A 64 18.30 -16.95 -4.47
CA LYS A 64 18.84 -16.59 -5.77
C LYS A 64 20.28 -17.12 -5.94
N PHE A 65 21.15 -16.88 -4.98
CA PHE A 65 22.55 -17.24 -5.05
C PHE A 65 22.85 -18.72 -4.76
N SER A 66 21.93 -19.45 -4.10
CA SER A 66 22.10 -20.87 -3.81
C SER A 66 22.33 -21.75 -5.06
N LYS A 67 21.88 -21.30 -6.24
CA LYS A 67 22.04 -21.98 -7.53
C LYS A 67 23.13 -21.39 -8.42
N ILE A 68 23.66 -20.21 -8.09
CA ILE A 68 24.56 -19.45 -8.97
C ILE A 68 25.96 -19.33 -8.34
N ASN A 69 26.03 -19.08 -7.04
CA ASN A 69 27.27 -18.80 -6.35
C ASN A 69 27.21 -19.26 -4.88
N HIS A 70 27.79 -20.41 -4.59
CA HIS A 70 27.78 -21.02 -3.26
C HIS A 70 28.43 -20.14 -2.17
N ASN A 71 29.50 -19.40 -2.50
CA ASN A 71 30.18 -18.54 -1.54
C ASN A 71 29.28 -17.36 -1.11
N LEU A 72 28.57 -16.75 -2.07
CA LEU A 72 27.59 -15.69 -1.75
C LEU A 72 26.38 -16.27 -1.00
N ALA A 73 25.90 -17.44 -1.37
CA ALA A 73 24.82 -18.11 -0.66
C ALA A 73 25.18 -18.38 0.80
N SER A 74 26.39 -18.88 1.07
CA SER A 74 26.89 -19.12 2.44
C SER A 74 26.97 -17.82 3.26
N LYS A 75 27.40 -16.71 2.64
CA LYS A 75 27.41 -15.38 3.30
C LYS A 75 26.00 -14.93 3.69
N PHE A 76 25.01 -15.07 2.79
CA PHE A 76 23.62 -14.74 3.12
C PHE A 76 23.07 -15.67 4.22
N GLN A 77 23.37 -16.96 4.15
CA GLN A 77 22.98 -17.93 5.15
C GLN A 77 23.49 -17.54 6.54
N GLU A 78 24.77 -17.23 6.67
CA GLU A 78 25.36 -16.83 7.94
C GLU A 78 24.84 -15.46 8.41
N SER A 79 24.64 -14.51 7.49
CA SER A 79 24.06 -13.20 7.81
C SER A 79 22.64 -13.32 8.35
N ILE A 80 21.78 -14.16 7.77
CA ILE A 80 20.43 -14.41 8.27
C ILE A 80 20.49 -15.04 9.65
N ARG A 81 21.31 -16.08 9.81
CA ARG A 81 21.45 -16.80 11.06
C ARG A 81 21.91 -15.90 12.20
N SER A 82 23.02 -15.20 12.01
CA SER A 82 23.60 -14.32 13.05
C SER A 82 22.66 -13.14 13.38
N TYR A 83 21.97 -12.60 12.40
CA TYR A 83 20.99 -11.53 12.63
C TYR A 83 19.80 -12.00 13.49
N GLN A 84 19.19 -13.15 13.17
CA GLN A 84 18.06 -13.67 13.94
C GLN A 84 18.49 -14.13 15.35
N GLU A 85 19.62 -14.82 15.48
CA GLU A 85 20.15 -15.23 16.77
C GLU A 85 20.47 -14.03 17.67
N ASN A 86 21.07 -12.96 17.11
CA ASN A 86 21.36 -11.73 17.85
C ASN A 86 20.09 -11.05 18.38
N LEU A 87 19.01 -10.99 17.57
CA LEU A 87 17.73 -10.48 18.03
C LEU A 87 17.17 -11.30 19.19
N ILE A 88 17.17 -12.63 19.06
CA ILE A 88 16.65 -13.54 20.08
C ILE A 88 17.43 -13.39 21.40
N ILE A 89 18.77 -13.40 21.35
CA ILE A 89 19.62 -13.35 22.54
C ILE A 89 19.50 -12.01 23.27
N LYS A 90 19.41 -10.90 22.52
CA LYS A 90 19.39 -9.56 23.13
C LYS A 90 18.00 -9.10 23.63
N LEU A 91 16.93 -9.79 23.20
CA LEU A 91 15.56 -9.41 23.52
C LEU A 91 14.89 -10.27 24.57
N LEU A 92 15.40 -11.47 24.82
CA LEU A 92 14.77 -12.45 25.70
C LEU A 92 15.69 -12.89 26.85
N SER A 93 15.08 -13.30 27.94
CA SER A 93 15.78 -13.99 29.03
C SER A 93 16.45 -15.28 28.51
N LYS A 94 17.54 -15.71 29.13
CA LYS A 94 18.35 -16.88 28.73
C LYS A 94 17.51 -18.13 28.48
N LYS A 95 16.52 -18.40 29.35
CA LYS A 95 15.60 -19.56 29.19
C LYS A 95 14.76 -19.49 27.95
N LYS A 96 14.09 -18.35 27.72
CA LYS A 96 13.22 -18.16 26.52
C LYS A 96 14.05 -18.03 25.26
N ALA A 97 15.19 -17.35 25.31
CA ALA A 97 16.11 -17.26 24.17
C ALA A 97 16.58 -18.64 23.69
N ASN A 98 16.99 -19.53 24.60
CA ASN A 98 17.40 -20.88 24.25
C ASN A 98 16.26 -21.66 23.57
N LEU A 99 15.04 -21.59 24.11
CA LEU A 99 13.89 -22.26 23.52
C LEU A 99 13.57 -21.72 22.12
N LEU A 100 13.51 -20.40 21.96
CA LEU A 100 13.19 -19.79 20.67
C LEU A 100 14.28 -20.05 19.62
N LYS A 101 15.55 -20.07 20.04
CA LYS A 101 16.68 -20.43 19.20
C LYS A 101 16.57 -21.87 18.67
N LEU A 102 16.12 -22.83 19.48
CA LEU A 102 15.89 -24.20 19.00
C LEU A 102 14.83 -24.25 17.89
N PHE A 103 13.71 -23.54 18.04
CA PHE A 103 12.70 -23.45 16.97
C PHE A 103 13.27 -22.79 15.72
N PHE A 104 14.01 -21.68 15.87
CA PHE A 104 14.65 -21.02 14.74
C PHE A 104 15.62 -21.96 14.01
N LEU A 105 16.50 -22.66 14.72
CA LEU A 105 17.46 -23.59 14.11
C LEU A 105 16.78 -24.77 13.41
N SER A 106 15.69 -25.29 13.97
CA SER A 106 14.88 -26.32 13.33
C SER A 106 14.29 -25.84 11.99
N ASP A 107 13.65 -24.65 12.00
CA ASP A 107 13.14 -24.04 10.77
C ASP A 107 14.28 -23.82 9.77
N PHE A 108 15.40 -23.25 10.22
CA PHE A 108 16.52 -22.90 9.37
C PHE A 108 17.15 -24.15 8.71
N THR A 109 17.29 -25.23 9.45
CA THR A 109 17.73 -26.54 8.92
C THR A 109 16.74 -27.08 7.88
N HIS A 110 15.45 -26.92 8.12
CA HIS A 110 14.41 -27.26 7.12
C HIS A 110 14.58 -26.46 5.83
N LEU A 111 14.81 -25.14 5.91
CA LEU A 111 15.02 -24.29 4.75
C LEU A 111 16.28 -24.67 3.96
N ILE A 112 17.39 -25.03 4.64
CA ILE A 112 18.59 -25.53 3.98
C ILE A 112 18.29 -26.78 3.16
N LYS A 113 17.51 -27.72 3.71
CA LYS A 113 17.10 -28.94 2.96
C LYS A 113 16.25 -28.60 1.75
N LEU A 114 15.40 -27.55 1.82
CA LEU A 114 14.59 -27.11 0.67
C LEU A 114 15.42 -26.54 -0.47
N LEU A 115 16.57 -25.92 -0.20
CA LEU A 115 17.46 -25.40 -1.24
C LEU A 115 18.05 -26.50 -2.14
N ASN A 116 18.08 -27.75 -1.68
CA ASN A 116 18.50 -28.89 -2.53
C ASN A 116 17.44 -29.33 -3.55
N LYS A 117 16.19 -28.83 -3.42
CA LYS A 117 15.10 -29.09 -4.34
C LYS A 117 15.10 -28.10 -5.52
N PRO A 118 14.40 -28.40 -6.63
CA PRO A 118 14.10 -27.41 -7.66
C PRO A 118 13.34 -26.21 -7.05
N ILE A 119 13.73 -25.00 -7.44
CA ILE A 119 13.08 -23.78 -6.94
C ILE A 119 11.81 -23.50 -7.75
N ASP A 120 10.71 -24.07 -7.30
CA ASP A 120 9.37 -23.75 -7.77
C ASP A 120 8.69 -22.70 -6.86
N ASN A 121 7.44 -22.35 -7.16
CA ASN A 121 6.67 -21.41 -6.37
C ASN A 121 6.47 -21.88 -4.92
N CYS A 122 6.46 -23.19 -4.67
CA CYS A 122 6.28 -23.75 -3.34
C CYS A 122 7.54 -23.55 -2.49
N VAL A 123 8.69 -23.95 -3.01
CA VAL A 123 9.99 -23.78 -2.34
C VAL A 123 10.30 -22.28 -2.12
N TYR A 124 10.08 -21.45 -3.16
CA TYR A 124 10.27 -20.01 -3.06
C TYR A 124 9.40 -19.41 -1.94
N SER A 125 8.11 -19.72 -1.93
CA SER A 125 7.17 -19.15 -0.97
C SER A 125 7.43 -19.62 0.46
N GLU A 126 7.82 -20.87 0.63
CA GLU A 126 8.16 -21.43 1.93
C GLU A 126 9.40 -20.74 2.52
N ILE A 127 10.48 -20.61 1.74
CA ILE A 127 11.71 -19.98 2.21
C ILE A 127 11.47 -18.50 2.53
N VAL A 128 10.91 -17.75 1.59
CA VAL A 128 10.75 -16.29 1.74
C VAL A 128 9.73 -15.94 2.83
N GLY A 129 8.72 -16.79 3.04
CA GLY A 129 7.68 -16.58 4.06
C GLY A 129 8.14 -16.82 5.51
N HIS A 130 9.29 -17.45 5.75
CA HIS A 130 9.75 -17.74 7.12
C HIS A 130 10.14 -16.51 7.93
N GLY A 131 10.53 -15.42 7.28
CA GLY A 131 10.84 -14.18 7.98
C GLY A 131 9.70 -13.67 8.87
N GLU A 132 8.45 -13.81 8.41
CA GLU A 132 7.25 -13.43 9.16
C GLU A 132 7.00 -14.36 10.35
N ILE A 133 7.29 -15.65 10.20
CA ILE A 133 7.13 -16.65 11.26
C ILE A 133 8.09 -16.36 12.40
N TRP A 134 9.36 -16.13 12.08
CA TRP A 134 10.38 -15.80 13.07
C TRP A 134 10.04 -14.50 13.80
N SER A 135 9.62 -13.48 13.07
CA SER A 135 9.22 -12.18 13.61
C SER A 135 8.00 -12.29 14.55
N ALA A 136 6.97 -13.04 14.17
CA ALA A 136 5.77 -13.20 14.98
C ALA A 136 6.03 -13.99 16.28
N ARG A 137 6.82 -15.06 16.19
CA ARG A 137 7.25 -15.83 17.38
C ARG A 137 8.08 -14.96 18.32
N LEU A 138 9.06 -14.21 17.80
CA LEU A 138 9.92 -13.34 18.60
C LEU A 138 9.10 -12.23 19.26
N MET A 139 8.23 -11.53 18.53
CA MET A 139 7.40 -10.48 19.11
C MET A 139 6.49 -11.01 20.22
N SER A 140 5.85 -12.16 20.02
CA SER A 140 5.02 -12.77 21.08
C SER A 140 5.84 -13.13 22.32
N ALA A 141 7.05 -13.68 22.14
CA ALA A 141 7.94 -13.99 23.26
C ALA A 141 8.39 -12.73 24.02
N ILE A 142 8.66 -11.62 23.31
CA ILE A 142 9.00 -10.32 23.92
C ILE A 142 7.82 -9.77 24.74
N LEU A 143 6.60 -9.82 24.19
CA LEU A 143 5.42 -9.37 24.92
C LEU A 143 5.21 -10.16 26.21
N GLU A 144 5.44 -11.46 26.18
CA GLU A 144 5.37 -12.31 27.37
C GLU A 144 6.53 -12.03 28.38
N GLU A 145 7.71 -11.57 27.94
CA GLU A 145 8.75 -11.06 28.83
C GLU A 145 8.32 -9.79 29.55
N PHE A 146 7.54 -8.94 28.88
CA PHE A 146 6.99 -7.71 29.48
C PHE A 146 5.71 -7.96 30.29
N GLY A 147 5.33 -9.22 30.56
CA GLY A 147 4.12 -9.56 31.28
C GLY A 147 2.82 -9.37 30.47
N ILE A 148 2.96 -9.11 29.16
CA ILE A 148 1.80 -8.86 28.27
C ILE A 148 1.30 -10.18 27.71
N SER A 149 0.11 -10.60 28.09
CA SER A 149 -0.50 -11.85 27.62
C SER A 149 -0.68 -11.82 26.09
N SER A 150 0.05 -12.68 25.40
CA SER A 150 0.04 -12.80 23.95
C SER A 150 0.04 -14.25 23.46
N GLN A 151 -0.22 -14.45 22.18
CA GLN A 151 -0.09 -15.73 21.49
C GLN A 151 0.27 -15.46 20.04
N TRP A 152 1.39 -16.01 19.56
CA TRP A 152 1.67 -15.96 18.13
C TRP A 152 0.75 -16.92 17.35
N LEU A 153 0.43 -16.54 16.12
CA LEU A 153 -0.43 -17.32 15.24
C LEU A 153 0.07 -17.26 13.80
N ASP A 154 0.34 -18.40 13.21
CA ASP A 154 0.69 -18.51 11.81
C ASP A 154 -0.54 -18.27 10.93
N ALA A 155 -0.51 -17.26 10.08
CA ALA A 155 -1.63 -16.94 9.19
C ALA A 155 -1.99 -18.09 8.23
N ARG A 156 -1.05 -18.97 7.91
CA ARG A 156 -1.31 -20.18 7.10
C ARG A 156 -2.29 -21.15 7.74
N LEU A 157 -2.51 -21.06 9.04
CA LEU A 157 -3.51 -21.88 9.72
C LEU A 157 -4.94 -21.49 9.34
N PHE A 158 -5.17 -20.25 8.91
CA PHE A 158 -6.51 -19.75 8.60
C PHE A 158 -6.63 -18.96 7.28
N LEU A 159 -5.62 -18.23 6.81
CA LEU A 159 -5.68 -17.55 5.52
C LEU A 159 -5.55 -18.54 4.37
N ARG A 160 -6.49 -18.50 3.44
CA ARG A 160 -6.53 -19.34 2.24
C ARG A 160 -6.39 -18.47 0.99
N ALA A 161 -5.44 -18.83 0.11
CA ALA A 161 -5.23 -18.19 -1.18
C ALA A 161 -4.60 -19.17 -2.16
N GLU A 162 -4.84 -19.00 -3.46
CA GLU A 162 -4.18 -19.77 -4.51
C GLU A 162 -3.05 -18.97 -5.15
N TYR A 163 -2.08 -19.65 -5.76
CA TYR A 163 -1.00 -19.01 -6.51
C TYR A 163 -1.55 -18.20 -7.68
N SER A 164 -1.17 -16.94 -7.75
CA SER A 164 -1.43 -16.07 -8.88
C SER A 164 -0.47 -14.86 -8.81
N SER A 165 -0.43 -14.02 -9.86
CA SER A 165 0.32 -12.76 -9.84
C SER A 165 -0.17 -11.80 -8.72
N HIS A 166 -1.45 -11.90 -8.36
CA HIS A 166 -2.09 -11.12 -7.30
C HIS A 166 -2.99 -12.03 -6.46
N PRO A 167 -2.42 -12.85 -5.54
CA PRO A 167 -3.19 -13.82 -4.77
C PRO A 167 -4.30 -13.14 -3.98
N LYS A 168 -5.52 -13.65 -4.11
CA LYS A 168 -6.70 -13.18 -3.37
C LYS A 168 -7.02 -14.15 -2.25
N ILE A 169 -7.43 -13.61 -1.10
CA ILE A 169 -7.86 -14.41 0.02
C ILE A 169 -9.27 -14.95 -0.24
N ASP A 170 -9.45 -16.25 -0.01
CA ASP A 170 -10.77 -16.88 0.12
C ASP A 170 -11.37 -16.47 1.48
N GLU A 171 -12.23 -15.44 1.46
CA GLU A 171 -12.77 -14.83 2.68
C GLU A 171 -13.65 -15.79 3.45
N ILE A 172 -14.43 -16.66 2.78
CA ILE A 172 -15.36 -17.58 3.42
C ILE A 172 -14.59 -18.64 4.19
N ALA A 173 -13.69 -19.35 3.52
CA ALA A 173 -12.88 -20.38 4.14
C ALA A 173 -11.98 -19.82 5.24
N SER A 174 -11.36 -18.64 4.99
CA SER A 174 -10.47 -18.00 5.96
C SER A 174 -11.21 -17.55 7.23
N ARG A 175 -12.42 -16.99 7.09
CA ARG A 175 -13.25 -16.55 8.23
C ARG A 175 -13.62 -17.73 9.14
N GLN A 176 -14.09 -18.84 8.55
CA GLN A 176 -14.48 -20.04 9.31
C GLN A 176 -13.31 -20.61 10.13
N LEU A 177 -12.11 -20.63 9.54
CA LEU A 177 -10.92 -21.12 10.23
C LEU A 177 -10.43 -20.15 11.31
N LEU A 178 -10.42 -18.85 11.03
CA LEU A 178 -9.95 -17.81 11.95
C LEU A 178 -10.82 -17.74 13.22
N GLU A 179 -12.11 -17.94 13.10
CA GLU A 179 -13.05 -17.86 14.22
C GLU A 179 -12.69 -18.81 15.38
N LYS A 180 -12.18 -20.00 15.07
CA LYS A 180 -11.72 -20.99 16.08
C LYS A 180 -10.58 -20.41 16.95
N TYR A 181 -9.63 -19.72 16.34
CA TYR A 181 -8.48 -19.12 17.06
C TYR A 181 -8.92 -17.89 17.86
N LEU A 182 -9.82 -17.07 17.32
CA LEU A 182 -10.37 -15.91 18.03
C LEU A 182 -11.16 -16.32 19.29
N GLN A 183 -11.84 -17.46 19.26
CA GLN A 183 -12.53 -18.03 20.43
C GLN A 183 -11.55 -18.60 21.44
N LYS A 184 -10.56 -19.37 20.99
CA LYS A 184 -9.56 -20.00 21.85
C LYS A 184 -8.72 -18.98 22.62
N TYR A 185 -8.36 -17.88 21.98
CA TYR A 185 -7.42 -16.88 22.51
C TYR A 185 -8.08 -15.50 22.74
N TYR A 186 -9.35 -15.46 23.11
CA TYR A 186 -10.16 -14.24 23.22
C TYR A 186 -9.60 -13.22 24.22
N ASN A 187 -8.84 -13.65 25.23
CA ASN A 187 -8.23 -12.86 26.29
C ASN A 187 -6.72 -12.58 26.07
N LYS A 188 -6.17 -12.97 24.92
CA LYS A 188 -4.78 -12.73 24.55
C LYS A 188 -4.68 -11.77 23.37
N ARG A 189 -3.58 -11.04 23.27
CA ARG A 189 -3.21 -10.37 22.03
C ARG A 189 -2.70 -11.40 21.05
N LEU A 190 -3.26 -11.43 19.83
CA LEU A 190 -2.81 -12.38 18.80
C LEU A 190 -1.76 -11.73 17.93
N VAL A 191 -0.52 -12.23 17.99
CA VAL A 191 0.59 -11.80 17.13
C VAL A 191 0.60 -12.68 15.89
N ILE A 192 0.19 -12.13 14.76
CA ILE A 192 -0.13 -12.85 13.53
C ILE A 192 0.93 -12.55 12.47
N THR A 193 1.37 -13.57 11.74
CA THR A 193 2.26 -13.39 10.58
C THR A 193 1.55 -12.62 9.47
N GLY A 194 2.21 -11.60 8.91
CA GLY A 194 1.77 -10.97 7.67
C GLY A 194 2.16 -11.77 6.43
N PHE A 195 1.88 -11.28 5.22
CA PHE A 195 2.43 -11.66 3.94
C PHE A 195 2.14 -13.09 3.44
N ILE A 196 1.87 -14.05 4.32
CA ILE A 196 1.71 -15.47 4.01
C ILE A 196 0.29 -16.00 4.17
N ALA A 197 -0.07 -16.96 3.33
CA ALA A 197 -1.31 -17.72 3.37
C ALA A 197 -1.02 -19.19 2.99
N LYS A 198 -2.03 -20.03 2.91
CA LYS A 198 -1.94 -21.43 2.50
C LYS A 198 -2.92 -21.73 1.37
N ASN A 199 -2.50 -22.51 0.35
CA ASN A 199 -3.41 -22.97 -0.68
C ASN A 199 -4.11 -24.28 -0.29
N LYS A 200 -4.99 -24.77 -1.17
CA LYS A 200 -5.75 -26.02 -0.95
C LYS A 200 -4.85 -27.26 -0.85
N LYS A 201 -3.66 -27.23 -1.47
CA LYS A 201 -2.67 -28.32 -1.40
C LYS A 201 -1.82 -28.27 -0.12
N GLY A 202 -2.06 -27.32 0.79
CA GLY A 202 -1.28 -27.16 2.01
C GLY A 202 0.03 -26.40 1.84
N GLN A 203 0.30 -25.80 0.67
CA GLN A 203 1.54 -25.09 0.36
C GLN A 203 1.45 -23.62 0.75
N THR A 204 2.59 -23.02 1.14
CA THR A 204 2.70 -21.59 1.45
C THR A 204 2.51 -20.74 0.19
N VAL A 205 1.70 -19.69 0.30
CA VAL A 205 1.45 -18.70 -0.74
C VAL A 205 1.85 -17.32 -0.22
N LEU A 206 2.72 -16.62 -0.96
CA LEU A 206 3.05 -15.21 -0.66
C LEU A 206 1.99 -14.29 -1.26
N LEU A 207 1.56 -13.29 -0.48
CA LEU A 207 0.51 -12.36 -0.89
C LEU A 207 1.02 -11.21 -1.78
N GLY A 208 2.30 -11.24 -2.18
CA GLY A 208 2.90 -10.27 -3.09
C GLY A 208 3.27 -8.94 -2.43
N ARG A 209 3.57 -7.92 -3.25
CA ARG A 209 4.01 -6.59 -2.79
C ARG A 209 3.02 -5.98 -1.79
N ASN A 210 3.52 -5.38 -0.70
CA ASN A 210 2.73 -4.88 0.43
C ASN A 210 1.82 -5.96 1.07
N GLY A 211 2.23 -7.23 0.99
CA GLY A 211 1.44 -8.36 1.43
C GLY A 211 1.09 -8.34 2.91
N SER A 212 1.95 -7.78 3.79
CA SER A 212 1.65 -7.67 5.22
C SER A 212 0.57 -6.62 5.51
N ASP A 213 0.53 -5.49 4.77
CA ASP A 213 -0.55 -4.50 4.87
C ASP A 213 -1.87 -5.08 4.34
N TYR A 214 -1.80 -5.82 3.22
CA TYR A 214 -2.94 -6.55 2.67
C TYR A 214 -3.44 -7.63 3.64
N SER A 215 -2.54 -8.39 4.30
CA SER A 215 -2.92 -9.34 5.35
C SER A 215 -3.65 -8.66 6.50
N ALA A 216 -3.12 -7.52 6.97
CA ALA A 216 -3.70 -6.78 8.08
C ALA A 216 -5.13 -6.30 7.76
N THR A 217 -5.34 -5.72 6.59
CA THR A 217 -6.67 -5.25 6.18
C THR A 217 -7.63 -6.41 5.88
N GLN A 218 -7.15 -7.53 5.33
CA GLN A 218 -7.94 -8.74 5.17
C GLN A 218 -8.35 -9.34 6.51
N ILE A 219 -7.42 -9.51 7.43
CA ILE A 219 -7.72 -10.01 8.78
C ILE A 219 -8.70 -9.08 9.49
N GLY A 220 -8.49 -7.76 9.35
CA GLY A 220 -9.42 -6.76 9.89
C GLY A 220 -10.84 -6.90 9.34
N ALA A 221 -10.98 -7.06 8.01
CA ALA A 221 -12.28 -7.27 7.36
C ALA A 221 -12.93 -8.61 7.75
N LEU A 222 -12.14 -9.68 7.88
CA LEU A 222 -12.63 -10.99 8.31
C LEU A 222 -13.13 -10.98 9.75
N THR A 223 -12.50 -10.21 10.63
CA THR A 223 -12.81 -10.16 12.06
C THR A 223 -13.80 -9.06 12.44
N GLY A 224 -14.03 -8.10 11.55
CA GLY A 224 -14.92 -6.96 11.81
C GLY A 224 -14.38 -6.02 12.90
N VAL A 225 -13.07 -5.79 12.95
CA VAL A 225 -12.48 -4.78 13.85
C VAL A 225 -13.01 -3.39 13.48
N ASN A 226 -13.06 -2.49 14.44
CA ASN A 226 -13.52 -1.13 14.18
C ASN A 226 -12.41 -0.22 13.62
N LYS A 227 -11.13 -0.56 13.89
CA LYS A 227 -9.98 0.24 13.49
C LYS A 227 -8.77 -0.63 13.17
N ILE A 228 -8.04 -0.25 12.12
CA ILE A 228 -6.73 -0.80 11.75
C ILE A 228 -5.72 0.33 11.83
N THR A 229 -4.62 0.14 12.57
CA THR A 229 -3.49 1.08 12.60
C THR A 229 -2.28 0.44 11.91
N ILE A 230 -1.82 1.06 10.83
CA ILE A 230 -0.57 0.70 10.17
C ILE A 230 0.54 1.58 10.74
N TRP A 231 1.49 0.94 11.40
CA TRP A 231 2.69 1.54 11.95
C TRP A 231 3.85 1.38 10.97
N SER A 232 4.45 2.51 10.59
CA SER A 232 5.57 2.55 9.65
C SER A 232 6.65 3.54 10.13
N ASP A 233 7.60 3.85 9.28
CA ASP A 233 8.65 4.86 9.49
C ASP A 233 8.19 6.28 9.17
N VAL A 234 7.01 6.44 8.55
CA VAL A 234 6.43 7.76 8.24
C VAL A 234 5.25 8.08 9.15
N VAL A 235 5.06 9.36 9.47
CA VAL A 235 4.01 9.83 10.39
C VAL A 235 2.61 9.60 9.82
N GLY A 236 2.48 9.70 8.49
CA GLY A 236 1.21 9.56 7.79
C GLY A 236 1.31 10.06 6.36
N ILE A 237 0.20 10.51 5.82
CA ILE A 237 0.08 11.03 4.45
C ILE A 237 0.19 12.55 4.49
N TYR A 238 1.04 13.10 3.62
CA TYR A 238 1.30 14.53 3.52
C TYR A 238 0.63 15.14 2.29
N SER A 239 0.49 16.46 2.30
CA SER A 239 -0.06 17.23 1.17
C SER A 239 0.78 17.15 -0.11
N ALA A 240 2.05 16.79 0.00
CA ALA A 240 2.98 16.36 -1.04
C ALA A 240 4.07 15.51 -0.42
N ASP A 241 4.95 14.90 -1.22
CA ASP A 241 6.14 14.21 -0.72
C ASP A 241 7.05 15.19 0.04
N PRO A 242 7.26 15.04 1.36
CA PRO A 242 8.07 15.97 2.15
C PRO A 242 9.56 16.00 1.75
N HIS A 243 10.07 14.97 1.08
CA HIS A 243 11.41 14.97 0.50
C HIS A 243 11.51 15.86 -0.74
N LYS A 244 10.40 16.08 -1.43
CA LYS A 244 10.29 16.93 -2.63
C LYS A 244 9.85 18.35 -2.28
N VAL A 245 8.96 18.52 -1.34
CA VAL A 245 8.30 19.80 -0.96
C VAL A 245 8.47 20.06 0.53
N LYS A 246 9.30 21.04 0.88
CA LYS A 246 9.60 21.37 2.29
C LYS A 246 8.37 21.84 3.09
N ASP A 247 7.45 22.54 2.42
CA ASP A 247 6.22 23.06 3.04
C ASP A 247 5.06 22.03 3.04
N ALA A 248 5.36 20.76 2.71
CA ALA A 248 4.37 19.70 2.82
C ALA A 248 3.98 19.48 4.28
N TYR A 249 2.69 19.41 4.54
CA TYR A 249 2.14 19.22 5.89
C TYR A 249 1.35 17.92 6.00
N LEU A 250 1.32 17.37 7.21
CA LEU A 250 0.59 16.15 7.52
C LEU A 250 -0.91 16.36 7.35
N LEU A 251 -1.58 15.44 6.68
CA LEU A 251 -3.03 15.42 6.54
C LEU A 251 -3.65 14.57 7.66
N PRO A 252 -4.37 15.16 8.60
CA PRO A 252 -4.94 14.40 9.73
C PRO A 252 -6.07 13.46 9.26
N LEU A 253 -6.75 13.81 8.17
CA LEU A 253 -7.94 13.10 7.70
C LEU A 253 -8.03 13.08 6.18
N LEU A 254 -8.28 11.89 5.63
CA LEU A 254 -8.63 11.66 4.22
C LEU A 254 -9.94 10.89 4.13
N SER A 255 -10.72 11.18 3.10
CA SER A 255 -11.81 10.30 2.73
C SER A 255 -11.28 9.01 2.09
N PHE A 256 -12.07 7.94 2.16
CA PHE A 256 -11.71 6.66 1.56
C PHE A 256 -11.49 6.78 0.03
N ASP A 257 -12.28 7.60 -0.64
CA ASP A 257 -12.17 7.82 -2.08
C ASP A 257 -10.88 8.61 -2.43
N GLU A 258 -10.51 9.64 -1.66
CA GLU A 258 -9.22 10.36 -1.81
C GLU A 258 -8.02 9.43 -1.60
N ALA A 259 -8.07 8.60 -0.55
CA ALA A 259 -7.02 7.62 -0.26
C ALA A 259 -6.90 6.57 -1.38
N LYS A 260 -8.02 6.10 -1.92
CA LYS A 260 -8.05 5.17 -3.06
C LYS A 260 -7.45 5.79 -4.33
N GLU A 261 -7.74 7.04 -4.58
CA GLU A 261 -7.21 7.76 -5.73
C GLU A 261 -5.70 8.01 -5.58
N LEU A 262 -5.24 8.41 -4.38
CA LEU A 262 -3.81 8.53 -4.07
C LEU A 262 -3.08 7.19 -4.27
N ALA A 263 -3.63 6.09 -3.72
CA ALA A 263 -3.05 4.76 -3.86
C ALA A 263 -2.96 4.28 -5.32
N ARG A 264 -3.84 4.79 -6.20
CA ARG A 264 -3.82 4.53 -7.63
C ARG A 264 -2.72 5.33 -8.35
N LEU A 265 -2.57 6.61 -8.01
CA LEU A 265 -1.68 7.55 -8.71
C LEU A 265 -0.23 7.48 -8.20
N ALA A 266 -0.03 7.29 -6.90
CA ALA A 266 1.29 7.32 -6.25
C ALA A 266 1.35 6.30 -5.10
N ALA A 267 1.64 5.06 -5.40
CA ALA A 267 1.65 3.94 -4.46
C ALA A 267 2.86 3.90 -3.49
N GLN A 268 3.44 5.05 -3.10
CA GLN A 268 4.61 5.06 -2.23
C GLN A 268 4.27 4.76 -0.76
N VAL A 269 3.26 5.44 -0.21
CA VAL A 269 2.84 5.28 1.20
C VAL A 269 1.65 4.35 1.34
N LEU A 270 0.75 4.33 0.36
CA LEU A 270 -0.50 3.58 0.39
C LEU A 270 -0.66 2.80 -0.91
N HIS A 271 -0.89 1.50 -0.82
CA HIS A 271 -1.13 0.64 -1.98
C HIS A 271 -2.61 0.32 -2.13
N SER A 272 -3.11 0.26 -3.36
CA SER A 272 -4.53 -0.02 -3.65
C SER A 272 -5.03 -1.35 -3.06
N ARG A 273 -4.16 -2.37 -3.01
CA ARG A 273 -4.48 -3.66 -2.40
C ARG A 273 -4.72 -3.57 -0.89
N THR A 274 -4.08 -2.64 -0.20
CA THR A 274 -4.31 -2.40 1.24
C THR A 274 -5.73 -1.90 1.51
N LEU A 275 -6.29 -1.09 0.61
CA LEU A 275 -7.64 -0.55 0.76
C LEU A 275 -8.75 -1.52 0.31
N GLN A 276 -8.43 -2.44 -0.59
CA GLN A 276 -9.42 -3.33 -1.22
C GLN A 276 -10.26 -4.13 -0.21
N PRO A 277 -9.69 -4.82 0.80
CA PRO A 277 -10.45 -5.63 1.75
C PRO A 277 -11.44 -4.86 2.60
N ILE A 278 -11.09 -3.60 2.93
CA ILE A 278 -11.93 -2.74 3.78
C ILE A 278 -12.84 -1.81 2.96
N SER A 279 -12.82 -1.94 1.64
CA SER A 279 -13.58 -1.06 0.73
C SER A 279 -15.10 -1.10 0.90
N SER A 280 -15.67 -2.16 1.44
CA SER A 280 -17.10 -2.34 1.74
C SER A 280 -17.42 -2.34 3.23
N THR A 281 -16.45 -2.04 4.10
CA THR A 281 -16.59 -2.06 5.56
C THR A 281 -16.61 -0.64 6.15
N ASN A 282 -17.00 -0.50 7.41
CA ASN A 282 -16.91 0.76 8.17
C ASN A 282 -15.63 0.84 9.03
N ILE A 283 -14.60 0.09 8.67
CA ILE A 283 -13.33 0.05 9.40
C ILE A 283 -12.54 1.33 9.11
N ASP A 284 -12.16 2.05 10.15
CA ASP A 284 -11.23 3.17 10.06
C ASP A 284 -9.79 2.64 9.85
N LEU A 285 -9.09 3.20 8.88
CA LEU A 285 -7.67 2.92 8.68
C LEU A 285 -6.85 4.12 9.14
N GLN A 286 -5.83 3.89 9.97
CA GLN A 286 -4.94 4.93 10.48
C GLN A 286 -3.48 4.61 10.16
N PHE A 287 -2.72 5.62 9.74
CA PHE A 287 -1.27 5.56 9.57
C PHE A 287 -0.59 6.32 10.69
N ARG A 288 0.40 5.71 11.35
CA ARG A 288 1.19 6.31 12.43
C ARG A 288 2.67 5.94 12.31
N CYS A 289 3.52 6.81 12.84
CA CYS A 289 4.95 6.54 12.94
C CYS A 289 5.25 5.63 14.14
N SER A 290 5.98 4.54 13.91
CA SER A 290 6.46 3.68 15.00
C SER A 290 7.68 4.25 15.72
N TYR A 291 8.41 5.18 15.08
CA TYR A 291 9.58 5.85 15.66
C TYR A 291 9.18 7.01 16.58
N ASP A 292 8.08 7.67 16.26
CA ASP A 292 7.51 8.79 17.02
C ASP A 292 5.98 8.67 17.03
N PRO A 293 5.42 7.85 17.94
CA PRO A 293 3.99 7.57 18.00
C PRO A 293 3.11 8.80 18.25
N ASP A 294 3.65 9.83 18.90
CA ASP A 294 2.90 11.00 19.33
C ASP A 294 2.95 12.17 18.34
N LYS A 295 3.78 12.08 17.29
CA LYS A 295 3.97 13.14 16.29
C LYS A 295 2.74 13.42 15.42
N GLY A 296 1.73 12.55 15.46
CA GLY A 296 0.50 12.68 14.69
C GLY A 296 0.15 11.43 13.90
N SER A 297 -0.85 11.57 13.04
CA SER A 297 -1.34 10.43 12.23
C SER A 297 -2.23 10.91 11.09
N THR A 298 -2.44 10.05 10.10
CA THR A 298 -3.50 10.22 9.10
C THR A 298 -4.58 9.16 9.30
N LYS A 299 -5.81 9.61 9.52
CA LYS A 299 -6.99 8.76 9.53
C LYS A 299 -7.63 8.72 8.15
N ILE A 300 -7.99 7.54 7.67
CA ILE A 300 -8.79 7.33 6.46
C ILE A 300 -10.15 6.80 6.91
N ALA A 301 -11.21 7.55 6.62
CA ALA A 301 -12.57 7.23 7.04
C ALA A 301 -13.56 7.41 5.90
N ARG A 302 -14.72 6.71 5.97
CA ARG A 302 -15.78 6.83 4.97
C ARG A 302 -16.65 8.05 5.15
N THR A 303 -17.05 8.29 6.39
CA THR A 303 -17.87 9.45 6.78
C THR A 303 -16.94 10.61 7.12
N VAL A 304 -16.54 11.34 6.11
CA VAL A 304 -15.87 12.64 6.27
C VAL A 304 -16.83 13.66 5.71
N GLU A 305 -17.20 14.66 6.48
CA GLU A 305 -17.78 15.86 5.91
C GLU A 305 -16.78 16.38 4.88
N SER A 306 -17.13 16.19 3.60
CA SER A 306 -16.25 16.50 2.50
C SER A 306 -16.17 18.02 2.33
N ASN A 307 -15.22 18.65 2.98
CA ASN A 307 -14.74 19.94 2.51
C ASN A 307 -14.23 19.72 1.09
N LYS A 308 -14.96 20.28 0.11
CA LYS A 308 -14.60 20.26 -1.32
C LYS A 308 -13.32 21.08 -1.50
N ASP A 309 -12.18 20.42 -1.30
CA ASP A 309 -10.89 21.11 -1.21
C ASP A 309 -9.73 20.23 -1.70
N ILE A 310 -8.67 20.88 -2.15
CA ILE A 310 -7.43 20.20 -2.46
C ILE A 310 -6.78 19.62 -1.21
N LYS A 311 -6.29 18.40 -1.31
CA LYS A 311 -5.60 17.69 -0.24
C LYS A 311 -4.13 17.40 -0.60
N ILE A 312 -3.88 16.86 -1.78
CA ILE A 312 -2.60 16.28 -2.14
C ILE A 312 -2.18 16.69 -3.53
N ILE A 313 -0.88 16.95 -3.69
CA ILE A 313 -0.20 17.03 -4.98
C ILE A 313 0.81 15.91 -5.04
N THR A 314 0.79 15.15 -6.12
CA THR A 314 1.70 14.01 -6.31
C THR A 314 2.25 13.95 -7.72
N SER A 315 3.41 13.30 -7.87
CA SER A 315 4.01 12.97 -9.17
C SER A 315 4.57 11.56 -9.19
N ASN A 316 4.58 10.99 -10.38
CA ASN A 316 5.26 9.73 -10.67
C ASN A 316 6.07 9.90 -11.96
N ASP A 317 7.41 9.90 -11.83
CA ASP A 317 8.33 10.11 -12.95
C ASP A 317 8.69 8.81 -13.69
N ASN A 318 8.00 7.72 -13.37
CA ASN A 318 8.25 6.40 -13.92
C ASN A 318 6.98 5.78 -14.51
N VAL A 319 6.40 6.47 -15.49
CA VAL A 319 5.20 6.00 -16.22
C VAL A 319 5.48 5.83 -17.70
N CYS A 320 4.69 4.98 -18.33
CA CYS A 320 4.74 4.66 -19.76
C CYS A 320 3.35 4.80 -20.36
N LEU A 321 3.29 5.07 -21.67
CA LEU A 321 2.07 5.09 -22.44
C LEU A 321 1.98 3.85 -23.33
N ILE A 322 0.91 3.09 -23.17
CA ILE A 322 0.49 2.09 -24.15
C ILE A 322 -0.39 2.80 -25.15
N GLU A 323 0.05 2.87 -26.40
CA GLU A 323 -0.68 3.49 -27.51
C GLU A 323 -1.26 2.44 -28.43
N ILE A 324 -2.52 2.61 -28.79
CA ILE A 324 -3.26 1.75 -29.73
C ILE A 324 -3.83 2.64 -30.81
N ILE A 325 -3.30 2.51 -32.05
CA ILE A 325 -3.74 3.28 -33.21
C ILE A 325 -4.50 2.33 -34.12
N LEU A 326 -5.80 2.58 -34.34
CA LEU A 326 -6.63 1.70 -35.14
C LEU A 326 -6.64 2.12 -36.63
N PHE A 327 -6.66 1.15 -37.52
CA PHE A 327 -6.80 1.39 -38.95
C PHE A 327 -8.15 2.02 -39.32
N LYS A 328 -8.22 2.71 -40.48
CA LYS A 328 -9.44 3.42 -40.94
C LYS A 328 -10.67 2.50 -41.03
N HIS A 329 -10.52 1.26 -41.46
CA HIS A 329 -11.60 0.27 -41.60
C HIS A 329 -12.05 -0.36 -40.26
N GLN A 330 -11.32 -0.18 -39.17
CA GLN A 330 -11.70 -0.75 -37.88
C GLN A 330 -12.76 0.09 -37.16
N ASN A 331 -13.75 -0.61 -36.59
CA ASN A 331 -14.78 0.06 -35.78
C ASN A 331 -14.20 0.39 -34.39
N PHE A 332 -13.88 1.65 -34.18
CA PHE A 332 -13.23 2.17 -32.99
C PHE A 332 -14.01 1.82 -31.70
N LEU A 333 -15.33 2.07 -31.68
CA LEU A 333 -16.15 1.84 -30.48
C LEU A 333 -16.21 0.35 -30.09
N LYS A 334 -16.26 -0.54 -31.07
CA LYS A 334 -16.27 -1.99 -30.83
C LYS A 334 -14.93 -2.47 -30.25
N VAL A 335 -13.82 -1.93 -30.75
CA VAL A 335 -12.48 -2.27 -30.25
C VAL A 335 -12.27 -1.70 -28.84
N TYR A 336 -12.61 -0.42 -28.63
CA TYR A 336 -12.52 0.22 -27.32
C TYR A 336 -13.35 -0.50 -26.25
N LYS A 337 -14.58 -0.93 -26.59
CA LYS A 337 -15.39 -1.76 -25.68
C LYS A 337 -14.69 -3.09 -25.32
N LYS A 338 -14.07 -3.77 -26.30
CA LYS A 338 -13.32 -5.01 -26.05
C LYS A 338 -12.14 -4.78 -25.12
N ILE A 339 -11.35 -3.73 -25.35
CA ILE A 339 -10.22 -3.35 -24.47
C ILE A 339 -10.73 -3.10 -23.04
N ASN A 340 -11.77 -2.29 -22.88
CA ASN A 340 -12.33 -1.97 -21.57
C ASN A 340 -12.89 -3.21 -20.84
N LEU A 341 -13.54 -4.12 -21.56
CA LEU A 341 -14.01 -5.38 -20.98
C LEU A 341 -12.85 -6.25 -20.53
N PHE A 342 -11.79 -6.34 -21.33
CA PHE A 342 -10.57 -7.06 -20.97
C PHE A 342 -9.92 -6.46 -19.72
N LEU A 343 -9.72 -5.15 -19.67
CA LEU A 343 -9.13 -4.45 -18.54
C LEU A 343 -9.96 -4.63 -17.26
N LYS A 344 -11.29 -4.50 -17.34
CA LYS A 344 -12.22 -4.73 -16.23
C LYS A 344 -12.17 -6.18 -15.72
N LYS A 345 -12.22 -7.16 -16.64
CA LYS A 345 -12.18 -8.59 -16.29
C LYS A 345 -10.90 -8.93 -15.50
N ASN A 346 -9.78 -8.37 -15.92
CA ASN A 346 -8.48 -8.59 -15.29
C ASN A 346 -8.19 -7.62 -14.13
N GLN A 347 -9.11 -6.69 -13.81
CA GLN A 347 -8.95 -5.65 -12.78
C GLN A 347 -7.71 -4.75 -13.01
N ILE A 348 -7.40 -4.48 -14.27
CA ILE A 348 -6.33 -3.60 -14.71
C ILE A 348 -6.94 -2.22 -15.00
N PHE A 349 -6.49 -1.20 -14.26
CA PHE A 349 -6.98 0.17 -14.42
C PHE A 349 -5.80 1.09 -14.75
N PRO A 350 -5.87 1.89 -15.84
CA PRO A 350 -4.84 2.87 -16.15
C PRO A 350 -4.81 4.00 -15.12
N LEU A 351 -3.64 4.62 -14.95
CA LEU A 351 -3.47 5.83 -14.14
C LEU A 351 -4.17 7.04 -14.77
N ALA A 352 -4.13 7.12 -16.08
CA ALA A 352 -4.86 8.07 -16.91
C ALA A 352 -5.11 7.47 -18.29
N GLU A 353 -6.15 7.91 -18.96
CA GLU A 353 -6.45 7.47 -20.33
C GLU A 353 -6.88 8.65 -21.23
N ARG A 354 -6.49 8.58 -22.48
CA ARG A 354 -6.95 9.49 -23.54
C ARG A 354 -7.53 8.67 -24.67
N VAL A 355 -8.70 9.09 -25.13
CA VAL A 355 -9.39 8.51 -26.27
C VAL A 355 -9.61 9.60 -27.31
N ASN A 356 -8.98 9.47 -28.48
CA ASN A 356 -9.13 10.40 -29.60
C ASN A 356 -9.82 9.70 -30.76
N LEU A 357 -11.11 10.03 -30.96
CA LEU A 357 -11.94 9.43 -32.02
C LEU A 357 -11.46 9.82 -33.42
N LYS A 358 -11.02 11.09 -33.61
CA LYS A 358 -10.57 11.58 -34.92
C LYS A 358 -9.37 10.81 -35.43
N ASN A 359 -8.38 10.62 -34.56
CA ASN A 359 -7.13 9.92 -34.89
C ASN A 359 -7.20 8.42 -34.62
N LYS A 360 -8.36 7.89 -34.18
CA LYS A 360 -8.54 6.50 -33.76
C LYS A 360 -7.46 6.01 -32.79
N LEU A 361 -7.03 6.89 -31.87
CA LEU A 361 -5.96 6.68 -30.91
C LEU A 361 -6.52 6.44 -29.51
N ILE A 362 -6.01 5.40 -28.84
CA ILE A 362 -6.23 5.14 -27.42
C ILE A 362 -4.87 5.16 -26.74
N GLN A 363 -4.70 5.99 -25.72
CA GLN A 363 -3.51 6.07 -24.90
C GLN A 363 -3.86 5.68 -23.46
N LEU A 364 -3.13 4.72 -22.89
CA LEU A 364 -3.32 4.21 -21.55
C LEU A 364 -2.02 4.40 -20.77
N CYS A 365 -2.06 5.20 -19.72
CA CYS A 365 -0.90 5.47 -18.84
C CYS A 365 -0.82 4.42 -17.73
N TYR A 366 0.36 3.81 -17.59
CA TYR A 366 0.67 2.85 -16.51
C TYR A 366 2.04 3.14 -15.91
N THR A 367 2.32 2.60 -14.73
CA THR A 367 3.70 2.59 -14.21
C THR A 367 4.57 1.66 -15.07
N LYS A 368 5.84 2.01 -15.22
CA LYS A 368 6.79 1.23 -16.04
C LYS A 368 6.87 -0.23 -15.61
N GLU A 369 6.78 -0.50 -14.31
CA GLU A 369 6.86 -1.86 -13.74
C GLU A 369 5.81 -2.82 -14.32
N VAL A 370 4.62 -2.34 -14.63
CA VAL A 370 3.51 -3.18 -15.11
C VAL A 370 3.18 -2.99 -16.60
N ALA A 371 3.64 -1.90 -17.21
CA ALA A 371 3.26 -1.54 -18.58
C ALA A 371 3.60 -2.62 -19.62
N HIS A 372 4.80 -3.20 -19.54
CA HIS A 372 5.23 -4.26 -20.47
C HIS A 372 4.32 -5.51 -20.38
N GLY A 373 4.02 -5.95 -19.15
CA GLY A 373 3.13 -7.09 -18.95
C GLY A 373 1.71 -6.83 -19.46
N ILE A 374 1.18 -5.63 -19.21
CA ILE A 374 -0.14 -5.22 -19.69
C ILE A 374 -0.17 -5.12 -21.22
N MET A 375 0.85 -4.53 -21.83
CA MET A 375 0.97 -4.46 -23.28
C MET A 375 0.98 -5.87 -23.90
N TYR A 376 1.77 -6.78 -23.34
CA TYR A 376 1.80 -8.18 -23.78
C TYR A 376 0.44 -8.85 -23.68
N GLU A 377 -0.28 -8.68 -22.56
CA GLU A 377 -1.62 -9.23 -22.41
C GLU A 377 -2.64 -8.60 -23.37
N LEU A 378 -2.58 -7.29 -23.61
CA LEU A 378 -3.41 -6.62 -24.60
C LEU A 378 -3.11 -7.06 -26.03
N SER A 379 -1.84 -7.35 -26.36
CA SER A 379 -1.44 -7.82 -27.71
C SER A 379 -2.02 -9.19 -28.08
N LYS A 380 -2.50 -9.96 -27.11
CA LYS A 380 -3.25 -11.21 -27.35
C LYS A 380 -4.62 -10.98 -27.97
N ILE A 381 -5.14 -9.74 -27.90
CA ILE A 381 -6.36 -9.35 -28.58
C ILE A 381 -6.04 -9.18 -30.07
N ALA A 382 -6.42 -10.14 -30.91
CA ALA A 382 -6.02 -10.23 -32.31
C ALA A 382 -6.21 -8.92 -33.11
N ILE A 383 -7.27 -8.16 -32.80
CA ILE A 383 -7.64 -6.90 -33.51
C ILE A 383 -6.58 -5.79 -33.30
N ILE A 384 -5.83 -5.80 -32.19
CA ILE A 384 -4.88 -4.74 -31.86
C ILE A 384 -3.41 -5.19 -31.88
N LYS A 385 -3.14 -6.46 -32.14
CA LYS A 385 -1.78 -7.07 -32.07
C LYS A 385 -0.74 -6.29 -32.88
N LYS A 386 -1.10 -5.79 -34.06
CA LYS A 386 -0.20 -5.03 -34.96
C LYS A 386 -0.21 -3.51 -34.72
N ASN A 387 -1.09 -3.03 -33.81
CA ASN A 387 -1.43 -1.61 -33.68
C ASN A 387 -1.16 -1.10 -32.27
N ILE A 388 -0.41 -1.83 -31.48
CA ILE A 388 -0.09 -1.52 -30.09
C ILE A 388 1.40 -1.25 -29.95
N SER A 389 1.74 -0.15 -29.28
CA SER A 389 3.13 0.21 -28.97
C SER A 389 3.25 0.71 -27.52
N LEU A 390 4.47 0.69 -27.00
CA LEU A 390 4.83 1.24 -25.70
C LEU A 390 5.78 2.41 -25.91
N ARG A 391 5.45 3.54 -25.28
CA ARG A 391 6.33 4.72 -25.22
C ARG A 391 6.77 4.95 -23.78
N ASP A 392 8.07 5.06 -23.57
CA ASP A 392 8.72 5.34 -22.29
C ASP A 392 9.00 6.84 -22.08
N CYS A 393 9.56 7.19 -20.94
CA CYS A 393 10.01 8.53 -20.57
C CYS A 393 8.86 9.53 -20.36
N PHE A 394 7.81 9.10 -19.70
CA PHE A 394 6.72 9.97 -19.27
C PHE A 394 6.69 10.13 -17.75
N SER A 395 6.10 11.25 -17.34
CA SER A 395 5.75 11.51 -15.94
C SER A 395 4.27 11.81 -15.83
N LEU A 396 3.75 11.60 -14.63
CA LEU A 396 2.41 11.95 -14.24
C LEU A 396 2.48 12.95 -13.09
N VAL A 397 1.74 14.06 -13.20
CA VAL A 397 1.51 15.01 -12.10
C VAL A 397 0.01 15.07 -11.85
N ALA A 398 -0.37 14.98 -10.58
CA ALA A 398 -1.77 14.98 -10.20
C ALA A 398 -2.04 15.84 -8.96
N ILE A 399 -3.23 16.43 -8.92
CA ILE A 399 -3.82 17.00 -7.72
C ILE A 399 -5.01 16.16 -7.30
N VAL A 400 -5.14 15.92 -5.98
CA VAL A 400 -6.17 15.06 -5.40
C VAL A 400 -6.93 15.80 -4.31
N GLY A 401 -8.24 15.68 -4.33
CA GLY A 401 -9.15 16.22 -3.34
C GLY A 401 -10.59 16.14 -3.81
N THR A 402 -11.53 16.02 -2.91
CA THR A 402 -12.96 15.88 -3.27
C THR A 402 -13.50 17.15 -3.94
N GLY A 403 -14.14 17.01 -5.11
CA GLY A 403 -14.80 18.09 -5.83
C GLY A 403 -13.88 19.06 -6.58
N ILE A 404 -12.57 18.74 -6.71
CA ILE A 404 -11.59 19.64 -7.33
C ILE A 404 -11.79 19.84 -8.84
N CYS A 405 -12.37 18.86 -9.53
CA CYS A 405 -12.63 18.96 -10.98
C CYS A 405 -13.73 19.98 -11.32
N LYS A 406 -14.60 20.30 -10.36
CA LYS A 406 -15.67 21.31 -10.49
C LYS A 406 -15.25 22.69 -9.97
N ASN A 407 -14.17 22.76 -9.19
CA ASN A 407 -13.65 24.03 -8.69
C ASN A 407 -12.80 24.71 -9.77
N SER A 408 -13.33 25.79 -10.34
CA SER A 408 -12.68 26.53 -11.43
C SER A 408 -11.34 27.12 -11.04
N LEU A 409 -11.16 27.55 -9.77
CA LEU A 409 -9.88 28.15 -9.29
C LEU A 409 -8.76 27.12 -9.26
N TYR A 410 -8.97 25.96 -8.66
CA TYR A 410 -7.97 24.89 -8.63
C TYR A 410 -7.67 24.37 -10.03
N LYS A 411 -8.70 24.23 -10.85
CA LYS A 411 -8.59 23.79 -12.24
C LYS A 411 -7.78 24.78 -13.08
N ASN A 412 -8.10 26.06 -13.02
CA ASN A 412 -7.36 27.10 -13.74
C ASN A 412 -5.92 27.19 -13.28
N CYS A 413 -5.66 27.19 -11.97
CA CYS A 413 -4.31 27.19 -11.43
C CYS A 413 -3.51 25.99 -11.93
N PHE A 414 -4.08 24.79 -11.92
CA PHE A 414 -3.44 23.58 -12.43
C PHE A 414 -3.06 23.70 -13.91
N TYR A 415 -4.00 24.13 -14.76
CA TYR A 415 -3.74 24.28 -16.19
C TYR A 415 -2.75 25.40 -16.52
N GLN A 416 -2.77 26.52 -15.79
CA GLN A 416 -1.83 27.62 -15.98
C GLN A 416 -0.39 27.19 -15.72
N HIS A 417 -0.12 26.45 -14.64
CA HIS A 417 1.23 25.94 -14.34
C HIS A 417 1.73 24.92 -15.35
N LEU A 418 0.82 24.28 -16.08
CA LEU A 418 1.12 23.27 -17.07
C LEU A 418 1.16 23.79 -18.50
N ARG A 419 0.77 25.07 -18.74
CA ARG A 419 0.65 25.67 -20.09
C ARG A 419 1.94 25.56 -20.90
N ASN A 420 3.09 25.81 -20.27
CA ASN A 420 4.42 25.82 -20.90
C ASN A 420 5.17 24.50 -20.69
N GLN A 421 4.50 23.45 -20.24
CA GLN A 421 5.10 22.13 -20.04
C GLN A 421 4.77 21.22 -21.23
N PRO A 422 5.60 20.21 -21.52
CA PRO A 422 5.36 19.26 -22.60
C PRO A 422 4.27 18.26 -22.23
N VAL A 423 3.02 18.74 -22.12
CA VAL A 423 1.87 17.93 -21.74
C VAL A 423 1.39 17.09 -22.92
N GLU A 424 1.36 15.79 -22.76
CA GLU A 424 0.80 14.84 -23.74
C GLU A 424 -0.72 14.88 -23.71
N PHE A 425 -1.31 14.80 -22.52
CA PHE A 425 -2.75 14.99 -22.29
C PHE A 425 -3.10 15.23 -20.83
N PHE A 426 -4.31 15.77 -20.63
CA PHE A 426 -4.96 15.89 -19.34
C PHE A 426 -6.03 14.81 -19.16
N TRP A 427 -6.21 14.38 -17.92
CA TRP A 427 -7.27 13.46 -17.53
C TRP A 427 -7.86 13.89 -16.19
N HIS A 428 -9.13 13.59 -15.98
CA HIS A 428 -9.81 13.81 -14.71
C HIS A 428 -10.60 12.58 -14.28
N SER A 429 -10.68 12.34 -12.98
CA SER A 429 -11.42 11.20 -12.45
C SER A 429 -12.93 11.38 -12.60
N LYS A 430 -13.64 10.29 -12.88
CA LYS A 430 -15.11 10.29 -12.99
C LYS A 430 -15.83 10.71 -11.70
N LYS A 431 -15.16 10.62 -10.55
CA LYS A 431 -15.68 10.98 -9.23
C LYS A 431 -15.33 12.40 -8.79
N ASP A 432 -14.79 13.24 -9.64
CA ASP A 432 -14.35 14.61 -9.34
C ASP A 432 -13.29 14.69 -8.21
N ILE A 433 -12.38 13.71 -8.12
CA ILE A 433 -11.41 13.60 -7.03
C ILE A 433 -9.99 13.96 -7.47
N SER A 434 -9.64 13.81 -8.75
CA SER A 434 -8.30 14.09 -9.24
C SER A 434 -8.29 14.75 -10.60
N LEU A 435 -7.35 15.69 -10.79
CA LEU A 435 -6.89 16.19 -12.10
C LEU A 435 -5.47 15.66 -12.31
N VAL A 436 -5.23 15.15 -13.50
CA VAL A 436 -3.98 14.49 -13.88
C VAL A 436 -3.47 15.09 -15.19
N ALA A 437 -2.17 15.36 -15.25
CA ALA A 437 -1.44 15.66 -16.47
C ALA A 437 -0.40 14.57 -16.71
N VAL A 438 -0.33 14.07 -17.92
CA VAL A 438 0.75 13.20 -18.39
C VAL A 438 1.69 14.04 -19.23
N LEU A 439 3.00 14.01 -18.90
CA LEU A 439 4.03 14.86 -19.51
C LEU A 439 5.11 13.98 -20.16
N SER A 440 5.63 14.42 -21.28
CA SER A 440 6.79 13.81 -21.97
C SER A 440 8.12 14.30 -21.38
N THR A 441 8.24 14.27 -20.06
CA THR A 441 9.43 14.64 -19.29
C THR A 441 9.49 13.83 -18.00
N ASN A 442 10.68 13.65 -17.47
CA ASN A 442 10.91 13.04 -16.14
C ASN A 442 11.31 14.07 -15.07
N LYS A 443 11.17 15.37 -15.34
CA LYS A 443 11.59 16.46 -14.45
C LYS A 443 10.39 17.19 -13.85
N THR A 444 9.64 16.54 -12.95
CA THR A 444 8.42 17.11 -12.37
C THR A 444 8.61 17.84 -11.04
N LEU A 445 9.80 17.76 -10.45
CA LEU A 445 10.07 18.28 -9.10
C LEU A 445 9.74 19.78 -8.95
N TYR A 446 10.20 20.61 -9.88
CA TYR A 446 9.93 22.05 -9.87
C TYR A 446 8.42 22.32 -9.97
N LEU A 447 7.76 21.66 -10.91
CA LEU A 447 6.32 21.80 -11.14
C LEU A 447 5.49 21.43 -9.89
N VAL A 448 5.84 20.34 -9.22
CA VAL A 448 5.15 19.93 -7.99
C VAL A 448 5.33 20.97 -6.88
N ARG A 449 6.50 21.58 -6.74
CA ARG A 449 6.78 22.65 -5.77
C ARG A 449 5.94 23.90 -6.04
N GLU A 450 5.94 24.37 -7.29
CA GLU A 450 5.17 25.56 -7.67
C GLU A 450 3.67 25.34 -7.56
N LEU A 451 3.17 24.20 -7.99
CA LEU A 451 1.77 23.83 -7.80
C LEU A 451 1.39 23.76 -6.32
N HIS A 452 2.24 23.18 -5.47
CA HIS A 452 1.97 23.11 -4.04
C HIS A 452 1.88 24.51 -3.43
N LYS A 453 2.88 25.36 -3.70
CA LYS A 453 2.91 26.74 -3.22
C LYS A 453 1.65 27.50 -3.64
N SER A 454 1.31 27.48 -4.92
CA SER A 454 0.18 28.25 -5.47
C SER A 454 -1.18 27.74 -5.00
N LEU A 455 -1.40 26.43 -5.04
CA LEU A 455 -2.70 25.84 -4.70
C LEU A 455 -3.01 25.90 -3.21
N PHE A 456 -2.02 25.74 -2.34
CA PHE A 456 -2.25 25.82 -0.89
C PHE A 456 -2.26 27.27 -0.37
N LEU A 457 -1.63 28.22 -1.06
CA LEU A 457 -1.86 29.66 -0.83
C LEU A 457 -3.32 30.01 -1.17
N LEU A 458 -3.82 29.62 -2.34
CA LEU A 458 -5.23 29.84 -2.71
C LEU A 458 -6.18 29.27 -1.65
N LYS A 459 -5.89 28.10 -1.14
CA LYS A 459 -6.66 27.46 -0.05
C LYS A 459 -6.69 28.31 1.22
N LYS A 460 -5.55 28.87 1.63
CA LYS A 460 -5.45 29.73 2.82
C LYS A 460 -6.27 31.00 2.65
N TYR A 461 -6.22 31.66 1.49
CA TYR A 461 -7.01 32.85 1.19
C TYR A 461 -8.51 32.53 1.14
N PHE A 462 -8.92 31.42 0.57
CA PHE A 462 -10.34 31.03 0.52
C PHE A 462 -10.94 30.84 1.92
N LYS A 463 -10.19 30.27 2.86
CA LYS A 463 -10.63 30.15 4.25
C LYS A 463 -10.76 31.49 4.95
N LEU A 464 -9.84 32.44 4.70
CA LEU A 464 -9.87 33.77 5.27
C LEU A 464 -11.04 34.59 4.75
N THR A 465 -11.38 34.50 3.47
CA THR A 465 -12.54 35.21 2.87
C THR A 465 -13.88 34.65 3.35
N LEU A 466 -13.99 33.36 3.59
CA LEU A 466 -15.19 32.75 4.18
C LEU A 466 -15.40 33.11 5.66
N LEU A 467 -14.32 33.33 6.41
CA LEU A 467 -14.38 33.73 7.83
C LEU A 467 -14.67 35.22 8.02
N ASN A 468 -14.20 36.08 7.10
CA ASN A 468 -14.25 37.54 7.30
C ASN A 468 -15.42 38.23 6.57
N LYS A 469 -16.39 37.58 5.97
CA LYS A 469 -17.55 38.18 5.26
C LYS A 469 -17.28 39.54 4.56
N SER A 470 -16.04 40.01 4.44
CA SER A 470 -15.64 41.26 3.84
C SER A 470 -15.30 41.03 2.35
N LYS A 471 -15.92 41.83 1.48
CA LYS A 471 -15.63 41.95 0.06
C LYS A 471 -14.23 42.50 -0.18
N ILE A 472 -13.20 41.68 0.05
CA ILE A 472 -11.86 42.00 -0.44
C ILE A 472 -11.86 41.60 -1.92
N ASN A 473 -11.57 42.57 -2.77
CA ASN A 473 -11.58 42.44 -4.23
C ASN A 473 -10.55 41.40 -4.67
N PHE A 474 -10.99 40.13 -4.74
CA PHE A 474 -10.21 38.93 -5.00
C PHE A 474 -9.44 39.01 -6.36
N PHE A 475 -10.03 39.73 -7.34
CA PHE A 475 -9.42 39.96 -8.63
C PHE A 475 -8.20 40.89 -8.59
N TYR A 476 -8.14 41.81 -7.64
CA TYR A 476 -7.03 42.79 -7.54
C TYR A 476 -5.76 42.17 -6.98
N LEU A 477 -5.87 41.25 -6.02
CA LEU A 477 -4.74 40.59 -5.37
C LEU A 477 -4.08 39.50 -6.25
N ILE A 478 -4.86 38.81 -7.08
CA ILE A 478 -4.30 37.87 -8.06
C ILE A 478 -3.58 38.63 -9.18
N ARG A 479 -4.08 39.79 -9.61
CA ARG A 479 -3.47 40.64 -10.63
C ARG A 479 -2.14 41.27 -10.17
N THR A 480 -2.00 41.67 -8.93
CA THR A 480 -0.84 42.43 -8.46
C THR A 480 0.36 41.61 -7.98
N LYS A 481 0.19 40.33 -7.62
CA LYS A 481 1.30 39.48 -7.16
C LYS A 481 1.77 38.36 -8.10
N TYR A 482 0.98 38.04 -9.12
CA TYR A 482 1.29 36.93 -10.06
C TYR A 482 1.35 37.37 -11.54
N PHE A 483 1.12 38.65 -11.85
CA PHE A 483 1.23 39.22 -13.21
C PHE A 483 2.50 40.03 -13.45
N LEU A 484 3.45 40.05 -12.50
CA LEU A 484 4.72 40.76 -12.66
C LEU A 484 5.85 39.93 -13.26
N TYR A 485 5.55 38.78 -13.83
CA TYR A 485 6.47 37.99 -14.65
C TYR A 485 5.72 37.40 -15.87
N ILE A 486 5.31 38.26 -16.78
CA ILE A 486 5.13 38.01 -18.20
C ILE A 486 6.03 38.99 -18.93
#